data_bbfa206812007dffbf00686ecb292a82
#
_entry.id   bbfa206812007dffbf00686ecb292a82
#
_cell.length_a   1.000
_cell.length_b   1.000
_cell.length_c   1.000
_cell.angle_alpha   90.00
_cell.angle_beta   90.00
_cell.angle_gamma   90.00
#
_symmetry.space_group_name_H-M   'P 1'
#
loop_
_entity.id
_entity.type
_entity.pdbx_description
1 polymer ?
#
loop_
_entity_poly.entity_id
_entity_poly.type
_entity_poly.pdbx_seq_one_letter_code
_entity_poly.pdbx_strand_id
1 'polypeptide(L)'
;MPVIKLVDLDLKGKRVFIRADLNVPVKDGKVTSDARITASMTTINHCLKQGAKVMVTSHLGRPEEGLWTEENSLKPVADNIAERLNKPVRLIRDWVDGGFEIAGGELVVLENCRINKGEKKNSEETAQKYAKLCDVFVMDAFGTAHRAEASTHGIAKYAPVACAGILLTEELEALTKALLNPARPMVAIVGGSKVSTKLTVLESLSEKVDQLVVGGGIANTFLKATGKNVGKSLCEDDLVPTAKALMDKMAKRNASIPIAVDVVVGKKFDANEPAVLKDAGDVSDDEMIFDIGPKSAQELVDIIMRAGTVVWNGPVGVFEFDQFGAGTEKIARAIAETSAFTLAGGGDTIAAIQKYDIYDKVSYISTAGGAFLEFLEGKKLPAVEILETRAN
;
A
#
# COMPACT_ATOMS: atom_id res chain seq x y z
N MET A 1 -16.00 7.04 3.06
CA MET A 1 -16.28 6.41 1.75
C MET A 1 -17.43 5.42 1.93
N PRO A 2 -18.66 5.78 1.54
CA PRO A 2 -19.81 4.91 1.72
C PRO A 2 -19.78 3.79 0.68
N VAL A 3 -19.58 2.56 1.13
CA VAL A 3 -19.64 1.34 0.31
C VAL A 3 -20.53 0.32 1.00
N ILE A 4 -21.15 -0.57 0.22
CA ILE A 4 -21.82 -1.73 0.78
C ILE A 4 -20.74 -2.67 1.35
N LYS A 5 -20.89 -3.07 2.61
CA LYS A 5 -19.95 -3.99 3.26
C LYS A 5 -20.44 -5.42 3.14
N LEU A 6 -19.54 -6.33 2.81
CA LEU A 6 -19.86 -7.77 2.71
C LEU A 6 -20.53 -8.32 3.99
N VAL A 7 -20.06 -7.85 5.15
CA VAL A 7 -20.53 -8.34 6.46
C VAL A 7 -22.00 -8.00 6.75
N ASP A 8 -22.58 -7.04 6.04
CA ASP A 8 -23.97 -6.60 6.19
C ASP A 8 -24.94 -7.36 5.27
N LEU A 9 -24.42 -8.29 4.43
CA LEU A 9 -25.21 -9.02 3.45
C LEU A 9 -25.57 -10.43 3.92
N ASP A 10 -26.79 -10.88 3.56
CA ASP A 10 -27.17 -12.29 3.64
C ASP A 10 -26.66 -13.01 2.39
N LEU A 11 -25.73 -13.94 2.58
CA LEU A 11 -25.04 -14.66 1.51
C LEU A 11 -25.53 -16.10 1.34
N LYS A 12 -26.50 -16.55 2.15
CA LYS A 12 -26.97 -17.95 2.12
C LYS A 12 -27.46 -18.33 0.71
N GLY A 13 -26.81 -19.34 0.13
CA GLY A 13 -27.15 -19.85 -1.21
C GLY A 13 -26.82 -18.92 -2.36
N LYS A 14 -26.24 -17.74 -2.09
CA LYS A 14 -25.84 -16.76 -3.13
C LYS A 14 -24.55 -17.20 -3.82
N ARG A 15 -24.46 -16.91 -5.12
CA ARG A 15 -23.23 -17.02 -5.88
C ARG A 15 -22.39 -15.77 -5.60
N VAL A 16 -21.26 -15.95 -4.93
CA VAL A 16 -20.38 -14.85 -4.51
C VAL A 16 -19.08 -14.91 -5.30
N PHE A 17 -18.79 -13.85 -6.03
CA PHE A 17 -17.56 -13.69 -6.80
C PHE A 17 -16.62 -12.76 -6.05
N ILE A 18 -15.50 -13.28 -5.52
CA ILE A 18 -14.50 -12.52 -4.79
C ILE A 18 -13.32 -12.20 -5.71
N ARG A 19 -13.02 -10.92 -5.90
CA ARG A 19 -11.77 -10.46 -6.47
C ARG A 19 -10.76 -10.22 -5.35
N ALA A 20 -9.92 -11.21 -5.12
CA ALA A 20 -8.89 -11.18 -4.10
C ALA A 20 -7.51 -10.76 -4.68
N ASP A 21 -6.57 -10.39 -3.83
CA ASP A 21 -5.16 -10.24 -4.19
C ASP A 21 -4.37 -11.48 -3.75
N LEU A 22 -4.26 -12.43 -4.64
CA LEU A 22 -3.55 -13.70 -4.47
C LEU A 22 -2.29 -13.75 -5.34
N ASN A 23 -1.76 -12.60 -5.74
CA ASN A 23 -0.52 -12.48 -6.49
C ASN A 23 0.67 -12.72 -5.56
N VAL A 24 0.95 -13.99 -5.32
CA VAL A 24 2.00 -14.48 -4.42
C VAL A 24 3.19 -15.02 -5.20
N PRO A 25 4.40 -15.03 -4.63
CA PRO A 25 5.54 -15.66 -5.27
C PRO A 25 5.37 -17.19 -5.30
N VAL A 26 5.61 -17.76 -6.47
CA VAL A 26 5.56 -19.21 -6.73
C VAL A 26 6.92 -19.65 -7.24
N LYS A 27 7.46 -20.73 -6.68
CA LYS A 27 8.68 -21.38 -7.14
C LYS A 27 8.46 -22.89 -7.18
N ASP A 28 8.84 -23.53 -8.29
CA ASP A 28 8.71 -24.97 -8.50
C ASP A 28 7.28 -25.47 -8.21
N GLY A 29 6.26 -24.72 -8.66
CA GLY A 29 4.85 -25.05 -8.48
C GLY A 29 4.32 -24.90 -7.04
N LYS A 30 5.08 -24.29 -6.14
CA LYS A 30 4.69 -24.07 -4.74
C LYS A 30 4.74 -22.58 -4.36
N VAL A 31 3.76 -22.16 -3.57
CA VAL A 31 3.75 -20.84 -2.97
C VAL A 31 4.89 -20.73 -1.95
N THR A 32 5.74 -19.71 -2.10
CA THR A 32 6.90 -19.48 -1.20
C THR A 32 6.62 -18.42 -0.12
N SER A 33 5.58 -17.61 -0.30
CA SER A 33 5.09 -16.67 0.70
C SER A 33 3.57 -16.57 0.58
N ASP A 34 2.86 -16.92 1.64
CA ASP A 34 1.41 -17.09 1.63
C ASP A 34 0.63 -16.03 2.43
N ALA A 35 1.29 -14.93 2.80
CA ALA A 35 0.69 -13.88 3.61
C ALA A 35 -0.60 -13.30 2.99
N ARG A 36 -0.63 -13.10 1.66
CA ARG A 36 -1.82 -12.61 0.96
C ARG A 36 -2.95 -13.64 0.93
N ILE A 37 -2.61 -14.91 0.81
CA ILE A 37 -3.60 -16.00 0.90
C ILE A 37 -4.18 -16.02 2.31
N THR A 38 -3.33 -15.99 3.34
CA THR A 38 -3.74 -15.95 4.74
C THR A 38 -4.72 -14.80 5.01
N ALA A 39 -4.40 -13.61 4.56
CA ALA A 39 -5.28 -12.45 4.70
C ALA A 39 -6.63 -12.66 3.99
N SER A 40 -6.62 -13.15 2.76
CA SER A 40 -7.83 -13.39 1.96
C SER A 40 -8.76 -14.45 2.56
N MET A 41 -8.23 -15.37 3.38
CA MET A 41 -9.04 -16.39 4.05
C MET A 41 -10.10 -15.80 4.97
N THR A 42 -9.91 -14.60 5.50
CA THR A 42 -10.92 -13.93 6.34
C THR A 42 -12.22 -13.72 5.56
N THR A 43 -12.14 -13.13 4.37
CA THR A 43 -13.32 -12.91 3.50
C THR A 43 -13.88 -14.23 2.97
N ILE A 44 -13.03 -15.14 2.52
CA ILE A 44 -13.43 -16.46 2.01
C ILE A 44 -14.19 -17.25 3.09
N ASN A 45 -13.64 -17.36 4.29
CA ASN A 45 -14.26 -18.09 5.39
C ASN A 45 -15.59 -17.46 5.83
N HIS A 46 -15.70 -16.13 5.80
CA HIS A 46 -16.96 -15.44 6.09
C HIS A 46 -18.06 -15.90 5.13
N CYS A 47 -17.78 -15.93 3.83
CA CYS A 47 -18.73 -16.38 2.82
C CYS A 47 -19.09 -17.86 2.96
N LEU A 48 -18.09 -18.72 3.18
CA LEU A 48 -18.30 -20.16 3.34
C LEU A 48 -19.15 -20.50 4.56
N LYS A 49 -18.93 -19.81 5.68
CA LYS A 49 -19.73 -20.01 6.93
C LYS A 49 -21.19 -19.66 6.75
N GLN A 50 -21.52 -18.75 5.85
CA GLN A 50 -22.91 -18.41 5.53
C GLN A 50 -23.56 -19.35 4.51
N GLY A 51 -22.85 -20.36 4.02
CA GLY A 51 -23.35 -21.30 3.01
C GLY A 51 -23.44 -20.70 1.61
N ALA A 52 -22.63 -19.71 1.29
CA ALA A 52 -22.52 -19.14 -0.04
C ALA A 52 -21.87 -20.15 -1.01
N LYS A 53 -22.12 -19.95 -2.31
CA LYS A 53 -21.42 -20.61 -3.42
C LYS A 53 -20.28 -19.68 -3.84
N VAL A 54 -19.05 -19.99 -3.42
CA VAL A 54 -17.93 -19.04 -3.46
C VAL A 54 -17.02 -19.30 -4.64
N MET A 55 -16.80 -18.25 -5.43
CA MET A 55 -15.81 -18.17 -6.50
C MET A 55 -14.77 -17.14 -6.11
N VAL A 56 -13.50 -17.47 -6.17
CA VAL A 56 -12.41 -16.52 -5.96
C VAL A 56 -11.49 -16.50 -7.17
N THR A 57 -11.11 -15.31 -7.62
CA THR A 57 -10.07 -15.11 -8.62
C THR A 57 -9.11 -14.02 -8.22
N SER A 58 -7.98 -14.01 -8.86
CA SER A 58 -6.93 -13.01 -8.75
C SER A 58 -6.13 -12.95 -10.04
N HIS A 59 -5.31 -11.93 -10.17
CA HIS A 59 -4.19 -11.99 -11.08
C HIS A 59 -3.01 -12.71 -10.43
N LEU A 60 -2.17 -13.31 -11.24
CA LEU A 60 -0.85 -13.84 -10.88
C LEU A 60 0.13 -13.48 -11.99
N GLY A 61 1.21 -12.78 -11.63
CA GLY A 61 2.21 -12.35 -12.60
C GLY A 61 1.68 -11.38 -13.66
N ARG A 62 2.26 -11.47 -14.84
CA ARG A 62 1.94 -10.60 -16.00
C ARG A 62 1.75 -11.42 -17.28
N PRO A 63 0.72 -12.30 -17.32
CA PRO A 63 0.46 -13.12 -18.50
C PRO A 63 0.08 -12.25 -19.71
N GLU A 64 0.25 -12.82 -20.89
CA GLU A 64 -0.35 -12.33 -22.11
C GLU A 64 -1.84 -12.74 -22.16
N GLU A 65 -2.72 -11.81 -22.50
CA GLU A 65 -4.15 -12.11 -22.62
C GLU A 65 -4.43 -13.15 -23.72
N GLY A 66 -5.19 -14.14 -23.36
CA GLY A 66 -5.55 -15.27 -24.24
C GLY A 66 -4.54 -16.43 -24.24
N LEU A 67 -3.40 -16.28 -23.52
CA LEU A 67 -2.37 -17.32 -23.44
C LEU A 67 -2.25 -17.85 -22.01
N TRP A 68 -2.72 -19.07 -21.81
CA TRP A 68 -2.50 -19.78 -20.55
C TRP A 68 -1.11 -20.44 -20.53
N THR A 69 -0.42 -20.29 -19.40
CA THR A 69 0.83 -21.00 -19.11
C THR A 69 0.76 -21.54 -17.68
N GLU A 70 1.45 -22.62 -17.41
CA GLU A 70 1.51 -23.22 -16.07
C GLU A 70 2.09 -22.23 -15.05
N GLU A 71 3.07 -21.44 -15.45
CA GLU A 71 3.72 -20.42 -14.61
C GLU A 71 2.73 -19.35 -14.10
N ASN A 72 1.72 -19.02 -14.89
CA ASN A 72 0.72 -18.02 -14.58
C ASN A 72 -0.58 -18.61 -14.01
N SER A 73 -0.61 -19.92 -13.74
CA SER A 73 -1.78 -20.60 -13.19
C SER A 73 -1.93 -20.34 -11.69
N LEU A 74 -3.17 -20.18 -11.25
CA LEU A 74 -3.53 -20.13 -9.81
C LEU A 74 -3.57 -21.54 -9.16
N LYS A 75 -3.14 -22.59 -9.85
CA LYS A 75 -3.14 -23.96 -9.28
C LYS A 75 -2.39 -24.04 -7.95
N PRO A 76 -1.17 -23.48 -7.79
CA PRO A 76 -0.47 -23.49 -6.50
C PRO A 76 -1.24 -22.76 -5.39
N VAL A 77 -1.96 -21.69 -5.75
CA VAL A 77 -2.82 -20.95 -4.81
C VAL A 77 -4.02 -21.79 -4.39
N ALA A 78 -4.68 -22.44 -5.35
CA ALA A 78 -5.82 -23.32 -5.07
C ALA A 78 -5.41 -24.48 -4.14
N ASP A 79 -4.24 -25.07 -4.37
CA ASP A 79 -3.69 -26.13 -3.52
C ASP A 79 -3.40 -25.64 -2.09
N ASN A 80 -2.80 -24.47 -1.93
CA ASN A 80 -2.55 -23.86 -0.63
C ASN A 80 -3.86 -23.57 0.13
N ILE A 81 -4.88 -23.07 -0.56
CA ILE A 81 -6.21 -22.84 0.05
C ILE A 81 -6.86 -24.18 0.45
N ALA A 82 -6.75 -25.22 -0.39
CA ALA A 82 -7.28 -26.54 -0.08
C ALA A 82 -6.66 -27.16 1.17
N GLU A 83 -5.35 -27.03 1.35
CA GLU A 83 -4.64 -27.43 2.57
C GLU A 83 -5.18 -26.71 3.81
N ARG A 84 -5.37 -25.38 3.73
CA ARG A 84 -5.89 -24.57 4.84
C ARG A 84 -7.32 -24.90 5.23
N LEU A 85 -8.16 -25.23 4.25
CA LEU A 85 -9.54 -25.62 4.47
C LEU A 85 -9.68 -27.09 4.85
N ASN A 86 -8.63 -27.89 4.68
CA ASN A 86 -8.66 -29.35 4.76
C ASN A 86 -9.82 -29.95 3.91
N LYS A 87 -9.98 -29.40 2.71
CA LYS A 87 -11.01 -29.78 1.73
C LYS A 87 -10.49 -29.59 0.32
N PRO A 88 -10.93 -30.42 -0.66
CA PRO A 88 -10.60 -30.17 -2.05
C PRO A 88 -11.13 -28.81 -2.53
N VAL A 89 -10.33 -28.11 -3.31
CA VAL A 89 -10.71 -26.85 -3.98
C VAL A 89 -10.46 -27.03 -5.46
N ARG A 90 -11.52 -26.92 -6.25
CA ARG A 90 -11.42 -27.04 -7.71
C ARG A 90 -10.87 -25.76 -8.31
N LEU A 91 -9.97 -25.88 -9.28
CA LEU A 91 -9.56 -24.79 -10.17
C LEU A 91 -10.40 -24.90 -11.45
N ILE A 92 -11.14 -23.85 -11.76
CA ILE A 92 -11.93 -23.76 -13.00
C ILE A 92 -11.14 -22.93 -14.00
N ARG A 93 -10.66 -23.56 -15.07
CA ARG A 93 -9.78 -22.93 -16.05
C ARG A 93 -10.54 -22.01 -17.01
N ASP A 94 -11.55 -22.55 -17.67
CA ASP A 94 -12.35 -21.87 -18.69
C ASP A 94 -13.69 -21.40 -18.08
N TRP A 95 -13.63 -20.40 -17.24
CA TRP A 95 -14.74 -20.00 -16.38
C TRP A 95 -15.59 -18.83 -16.90
N VAL A 96 -15.09 -18.06 -17.87
CA VAL A 96 -15.68 -16.77 -18.29
C VAL A 96 -17.13 -16.91 -18.79
N ASP A 97 -17.41 -17.98 -19.52
CA ASP A 97 -18.74 -18.25 -20.08
C ASP A 97 -19.61 -19.16 -19.16
N GLY A 98 -19.15 -19.44 -17.94
CA GLY A 98 -19.87 -20.31 -17.01
C GLY A 98 -19.70 -21.78 -17.33
N GLY A 99 -20.80 -22.57 -17.18
CA GLY A 99 -20.79 -24.01 -17.48
C GLY A 99 -20.29 -24.88 -16.33
N PHE A 100 -20.20 -24.33 -15.13
CA PHE A 100 -19.85 -25.07 -13.90
C PHE A 100 -20.85 -24.79 -12.78
N GLU A 101 -21.01 -25.74 -11.90
CA GLU A 101 -21.88 -25.64 -10.73
C GLU A 101 -21.05 -25.61 -9.43
N ILE A 102 -21.57 -24.91 -8.43
CA ILE A 102 -20.98 -24.79 -7.11
C ILE A 102 -22.05 -25.10 -6.07
N ALA A 103 -21.74 -25.97 -5.12
CA ALA A 103 -22.63 -26.26 -4.01
C ALA A 103 -22.60 -25.15 -2.94
N GLY A 104 -23.64 -25.06 -2.13
CA GLY A 104 -23.64 -24.17 -0.96
C GLY A 104 -22.53 -24.55 0.02
N GLY A 105 -21.70 -23.59 0.40
CA GLY A 105 -20.53 -23.81 1.25
C GLY A 105 -19.30 -24.38 0.53
N GLU A 106 -19.35 -24.48 -0.82
CA GLU A 106 -18.20 -24.86 -1.64
C GLU A 106 -17.44 -23.62 -2.11
N LEU A 107 -16.10 -23.76 -2.19
CA LEU A 107 -15.20 -22.80 -2.81
C LEU A 107 -14.61 -23.38 -4.09
N VAL A 108 -14.62 -22.59 -5.17
CA VAL A 108 -13.82 -22.83 -6.37
C VAL A 108 -12.87 -21.66 -6.61
N VAL A 109 -11.69 -21.95 -7.13
CA VAL A 109 -10.77 -20.94 -7.64
C VAL A 109 -10.98 -20.83 -9.15
N LEU A 110 -11.28 -19.63 -9.62
CA LEU A 110 -11.34 -19.31 -11.03
C LEU A 110 -9.94 -18.92 -11.49
N GLU A 111 -9.47 -19.51 -12.58
CA GLU A 111 -8.11 -19.30 -13.11
C GLU A 111 -7.81 -17.81 -13.33
N ASN A 112 -6.54 -17.47 -13.26
CA ASN A 112 -5.96 -16.13 -13.38
C ASN A 112 -6.74 -15.22 -14.33
N CYS A 113 -7.40 -14.21 -13.78
CA CYS A 113 -8.27 -13.30 -14.54
C CYS A 113 -7.52 -12.52 -15.63
N ARG A 114 -6.21 -12.28 -15.47
CA ARG A 114 -5.40 -11.57 -16.47
C ARG A 114 -5.13 -12.35 -17.74
N ILE A 115 -5.43 -13.64 -17.77
CA ILE A 115 -5.39 -14.44 -19.00
C ILE A 115 -6.59 -14.14 -19.90
N ASN A 116 -7.69 -13.66 -19.32
CA ASN A 116 -8.92 -13.42 -20.08
C ASN A 116 -8.80 -12.17 -20.96
N LYS A 117 -9.21 -12.31 -22.22
CA LYS A 117 -9.25 -11.20 -23.17
C LYS A 117 -10.20 -10.11 -22.69
N GLY A 118 -9.74 -8.87 -22.75
CA GLY A 118 -10.51 -7.71 -22.32
C GLY A 118 -10.41 -7.37 -20.83
N GLU A 119 -9.71 -8.19 -20.02
CA GLU A 119 -9.52 -7.93 -18.59
C GLU A 119 -8.83 -6.59 -18.34
N LYS A 120 -7.64 -6.39 -18.91
CA LYS A 120 -6.84 -5.16 -18.69
C LYS A 120 -7.51 -3.91 -19.27
N LYS A 121 -8.24 -4.06 -20.36
CA LYS A 121 -8.94 -2.95 -21.03
C LYS A 121 -10.27 -2.61 -20.38
N ASN A 122 -10.66 -3.31 -19.32
CA ASN A 122 -11.98 -3.17 -18.69
C ASN A 122 -13.11 -3.32 -19.70
N SER A 123 -13.02 -4.32 -20.59
CA SER A 123 -13.99 -4.57 -21.65
C SER A 123 -15.38 -4.77 -21.07
N GLU A 124 -16.35 -4.07 -21.62
CA GLU A 124 -17.74 -4.17 -21.19
C GLU A 124 -18.30 -5.58 -21.38
N GLU A 125 -17.99 -6.23 -22.50
CA GLU A 125 -18.40 -7.61 -22.78
C GLU A 125 -17.84 -8.58 -21.72
N THR A 126 -16.55 -8.48 -21.41
CA THR A 126 -15.90 -9.32 -20.39
C THR A 126 -16.49 -9.08 -19.02
N ALA A 127 -16.68 -7.82 -18.64
CA ALA A 127 -17.28 -7.44 -17.37
C ALA A 127 -18.71 -7.95 -17.20
N GLN A 128 -19.53 -7.89 -18.25
CA GLN A 128 -20.89 -8.43 -18.24
C GLN A 128 -20.90 -9.96 -18.12
N LYS A 129 -19.96 -10.65 -18.76
CA LYS A 129 -19.81 -12.11 -18.61
C LYS A 129 -19.47 -12.48 -17.17
N TYR A 130 -18.55 -11.77 -16.54
CA TYR A 130 -18.22 -11.97 -15.13
C TYR A 130 -19.42 -11.73 -14.22
N ALA A 131 -20.14 -10.63 -14.43
CA ALA A 131 -21.31 -10.27 -13.62
C ALA A 131 -22.44 -11.31 -13.70
N LYS A 132 -22.61 -12.01 -14.82
CA LYS A 132 -23.60 -13.09 -14.97
C LYS A 132 -23.31 -14.32 -14.09
N LEU A 133 -22.05 -14.50 -13.66
CA LEU A 133 -21.65 -15.63 -12.82
C LEU A 133 -22.08 -15.48 -11.38
N CYS A 134 -22.42 -14.28 -10.92
CA CYS A 134 -22.64 -14.03 -9.50
C CYS A 134 -23.92 -13.25 -9.19
N ASP A 135 -24.37 -13.39 -7.96
CA ASP A 135 -25.41 -12.57 -7.35
C ASP A 135 -24.78 -11.41 -6.56
N VAL A 136 -23.59 -11.64 -6.00
CA VAL A 136 -22.82 -10.68 -5.24
C VAL A 136 -21.38 -10.67 -5.72
N PHE A 137 -20.91 -9.49 -6.14
CA PHE A 137 -19.49 -9.23 -6.40
C PHE A 137 -18.83 -8.62 -5.17
N VAL A 138 -17.70 -9.16 -4.80
CA VAL A 138 -16.89 -8.71 -3.67
C VAL A 138 -15.52 -8.23 -4.16
N MET A 139 -15.26 -6.94 -4.05
CA MET A 139 -13.93 -6.39 -4.26
C MET A 139 -13.14 -6.47 -2.96
N ASP A 140 -12.04 -7.22 -2.96
CA ASP A 140 -11.22 -7.45 -1.76
C ASP A 140 -9.72 -7.35 -2.05
N ALA A 141 -9.37 -6.58 -3.07
CA ALA A 141 -8.01 -6.42 -3.56
C ALA A 141 -7.61 -4.95 -3.64
N PHE A 142 -7.37 -4.30 -2.51
CA PHE A 142 -6.98 -2.89 -2.48
C PHE A 142 -5.71 -2.61 -3.30
N GLY A 143 -4.74 -3.53 -3.33
CA GLY A 143 -3.51 -3.42 -4.12
C GLY A 143 -3.74 -3.20 -5.62
N THR A 144 -4.89 -3.57 -6.14
CA THR A 144 -5.30 -3.37 -7.54
C THR A 144 -6.41 -2.32 -7.73
N ALA A 145 -6.84 -1.68 -6.66
CA ALA A 145 -7.98 -0.75 -6.69
C ALA A 145 -7.75 0.50 -7.54
N HIS A 146 -6.49 0.85 -7.80
CA HIS A 146 -6.08 1.96 -8.65
C HIS A 146 -6.21 1.66 -10.16
N ARG A 147 -6.57 0.43 -10.53
CA ARG A 147 -6.73 0.01 -11.93
C ARG A 147 -8.19 -0.27 -12.24
N ALA A 148 -8.68 0.32 -13.32
CA ALA A 148 -9.98 -0.01 -13.89
C ALA A 148 -9.81 -1.22 -14.82
N GLU A 149 -9.96 -2.43 -14.27
CA GLU A 149 -9.93 -3.70 -15.01
C GLU A 149 -11.31 -4.37 -14.96
N ALA A 150 -11.59 -5.35 -15.82
CA ALA A 150 -12.90 -6.01 -15.84
C ALA A 150 -13.25 -6.68 -14.51
N SER A 151 -12.26 -7.29 -13.84
CA SER A 151 -12.45 -7.98 -12.55
C SER A 151 -12.45 -7.07 -11.32
N THR A 152 -12.01 -5.82 -11.43
CA THR A 152 -11.94 -4.87 -10.31
C THR A 152 -13.00 -3.77 -10.38
N HIS A 153 -13.31 -3.31 -11.57
CA HIS A 153 -14.21 -2.18 -11.84
C HIS A 153 -15.43 -2.61 -12.67
N GLY A 154 -15.21 -3.18 -13.85
CA GLY A 154 -16.27 -3.47 -14.79
C GLY A 154 -17.34 -4.40 -14.24
N ILE A 155 -16.97 -5.49 -13.61
CA ILE A 155 -17.90 -6.41 -12.96
C ILE A 155 -18.78 -5.71 -11.92
N ALA A 156 -18.22 -4.78 -11.14
CA ALA A 156 -18.97 -4.03 -10.14
C ALA A 156 -20.08 -3.16 -10.77
N LYS A 157 -19.88 -2.71 -11.99
CA LYS A 157 -20.88 -1.92 -12.74
C LYS A 157 -22.12 -2.75 -13.07
N TYR A 158 -21.97 -4.05 -13.38
CA TYR A 158 -23.03 -4.90 -13.90
C TYR A 158 -23.55 -5.96 -12.93
N ALA A 159 -22.81 -6.31 -11.88
CA ALA A 159 -23.25 -7.28 -10.88
C ALA A 159 -24.52 -6.81 -10.17
N PRO A 160 -25.45 -7.72 -9.79
CA PRO A 160 -26.66 -7.34 -9.04
C PRO A 160 -26.33 -6.58 -7.75
N VAL A 161 -25.37 -7.07 -6.98
CA VAL A 161 -24.82 -6.40 -5.80
C VAL A 161 -23.30 -6.32 -5.93
N ALA A 162 -22.72 -5.16 -5.64
CA ALA A 162 -21.27 -4.94 -5.59
C ALA A 162 -20.88 -4.37 -4.23
N CYS A 163 -19.99 -5.05 -3.53
CA CYS A 163 -19.61 -4.68 -2.16
C CYS A 163 -18.10 -4.75 -1.93
N ALA A 164 -17.65 -4.14 -0.84
CA ALA A 164 -16.30 -4.28 -0.34
C ALA A 164 -16.20 -5.53 0.54
N GLY A 165 -15.16 -6.33 0.30
CA GLY A 165 -14.78 -7.42 1.18
C GLY A 165 -14.21 -6.92 2.51
N ILE A 166 -13.90 -7.83 3.41
CA ILE A 166 -13.44 -7.48 4.77
C ILE A 166 -12.12 -6.72 4.71
N LEU A 167 -11.15 -7.20 3.91
CA LEU A 167 -9.84 -6.55 3.79
C LEU A 167 -9.96 -5.15 3.17
N LEU A 168 -10.73 -5.01 2.11
CA LEU A 168 -10.95 -3.70 1.49
C LEU A 168 -11.66 -2.74 2.45
N THR A 169 -12.63 -3.22 3.21
CA THR A 169 -13.33 -2.40 4.21
C THR A 169 -12.37 -1.88 5.28
N GLU A 170 -11.54 -2.75 5.84
CA GLU A 170 -10.52 -2.38 6.84
C GLU A 170 -9.54 -1.35 6.29
N GLU A 171 -9.05 -1.55 5.07
CA GLU A 171 -8.16 -0.60 4.39
C GLU A 171 -8.84 0.77 4.22
N LEU A 172 -10.07 0.81 3.71
CA LEU A 172 -10.82 2.05 3.50
C LEU A 172 -11.12 2.78 4.81
N GLU A 173 -11.43 2.05 5.88
CA GLU A 173 -11.65 2.63 7.21
C GLU A 173 -10.37 3.24 7.78
N ALA A 174 -9.23 2.54 7.67
CA ALA A 174 -7.94 3.04 8.11
C ALA A 174 -7.52 4.31 7.34
N LEU A 175 -7.66 4.30 6.01
CA LEU A 175 -7.36 5.45 5.16
C LEU A 175 -8.29 6.63 5.43
N THR A 176 -9.57 6.38 5.65
CA THR A 176 -10.53 7.42 6.01
C THR A 176 -10.17 8.06 7.34
N LYS A 177 -9.85 7.25 8.35
CA LYS A 177 -9.45 7.73 9.67
C LYS A 177 -8.17 8.55 9.62
N ALA A 178 -7.18 8.11 8.84
CA ALA A 178 -5.88 8.78 8.76
C ALA A 178 -5.88 10.06 7.92
N LEU A 179 -6.66 10.12 6.83
CA LEU A 179 -6.51 11.14 5.79
C LEU A 179 -7.73 12.03 5.60
N LEU A 180 -8.95 11.52 5.83
CA LEU A 180 -10.18 12.29 5.67
C LEU A 180 -10.65 12.90 6.99
N ASN A 181 -10.50 12.16 8.09
CA ASN A 181 -10.91 12.59 9.43
C ASN A 181 -9.78 12.40 10.45
N PRO A 182 -8.57 12.98 10.22
CA PRO A 182 -7.43 12.75 11.09
C PRO A 182 -7.62 13.41 12.46
N ALA A 183 -7.23 12.70 13.52
CA ALA A 183 -6.98 13.32 14.81
C ALA A 183 -5.71 14.20 14.68
N ARG A 184 -5.79 15.43 15.17
CA ARG A 184 -4.72 16.41 15.09
C ARG A 184 -3.83 16.41 16.34
N PRO A 185 -2.55 16.77 16.26
CA PRO A 185 -1.79 17.11 15.05
C PRO A 185 -1.63 15.92 14.10
N MET A 186 -1.71 16.18 12.79
CA MET A 186 -1.46 15.19 11.75
C MET A 186 -0.04 15.32 11.24
N VAL A 187 0.72 14.23 11.30
CA VAL A 187 2.10 14.13 10.85
C VAL A 187 2.19 13.14 9.69
N ALA A 188 2.85 13.53 8.60
CA ALA A 188 3.23 12.61 7.55
C ALA A 188 4.74 12.53 7.44
N ILE A 189 5.25 11.32 7.18
CA ILE A 189 6.66 11.04 6.94
C ILE A 189 6.78 10.50 5.53
N VAL A 190 7.49 11.22 4.66
CA VAL A 190 7.71 10.84 3.26
C VAL A 190 9.21 10.73 3.02
N GLY A 191 9.70 9.52 2.93
CA GLY A 191 11.08 9.19 2.60
C GLY A 191 11.21 8.73 1.15
N GLY A 192 12.40 8.86 0.60
CA GLY A 192 12.71 8.41 -0.75
C GLY A 192 13.95 9.08 -1.32
N SER A 193 14.38 8.61 -2.49
CA SER A 193 15.60 9.10 -3.14
C SER A 193 15.38 10.41 -3.89
N LYS A 194 14.17 10.65 -4.42
CA LYS A 194 13.90 11.77 -5.34
C LYS A 194 12.57 12.46 -5.04
N VAL A 195 12.58 13.79 -5.01
CA VAL A 195 11.36 14.63 -4.92
C VAL A 195 10.44 14.37 -6.12
N SER A 196 10.99 14.27 -7.34
CA SER A 196 10.23 14.05 -8.58
C SER A 196 9.33 12.82 -8.53
N THR A 197 9.76 11.75 -7.86
CA THR A 197 8.99 10.51 -7.74
C THR A 197 7.87 10.58 -6.70
N LYS A 198 7.93 11.54 -5.79
CA LYS A 198 6.98 11.74 -4.68
C LYS A 198 6.30 13.11 -4.69
N LEU A 199 6.53 13.91 -5.75
CA LEU A 199 6.08 15.30 -5.77
C LEU A 199 4.57 15.43 -5.53
N THR A 200 3.77 14.62 -6.22
CA THR A 200 2.31 14.65 -6.06
C THR A 200 1.87 14.27 -4.64
N VAL A 201 2.55 13.29 -4.02
CA VAL A 201 2.32 12.92 -2.61
C VAL A 201 2.66 14.09 -1.68
N LEU A 202 3.83 14.72 -1.88
CA LEU A 202 4.28 15.87 -1.07
C LEU A 202 3.32 17.04 -1.20
N GLU A 203 2.90 17.37 -2.41
CA GLU A 203 1.93 18.44 -2.67
C GLU A 203 0.58 18.17 -1.99
N SER A 204 0.03 16.96 -2.17
CA SER A 204 -1.23 16.55 -1.56
C SER A 204 -1.18 16.60 -0.03
N LEU A 205 -0.14 16.01 0.57
CA LEU A 205 0.02 16.00 2.02
C LEU A 205 0.33 17.39 2.59
N SER A 206 1.05 18.24 1.86
CA SER A 206 1.35 19.63 2.30
C SER A 206 0.09 20.47 2.54
N GLU A 207 -1.03 20.10 1.97
CA GLU A 207 -2.33 20.77 2.18
C GLU A 207 -3.10 20.26 3.40
N LYS A 208 -2.73 19.09 3.93
CA LYS A 208 -3.51 18.36 4.94
C LYS A 208 -2.83 18.27 6.30
N VAL A 209 -1.51 18.11 6.32
CA VAL A 209 -0.77 17.81 7.54
C VAL A 209 -0.31 19.05 8.29
N ASP A 210 -0.09 18.90 9.59
CA ASP A 210 0.48 19.94 10.44
C ASP A 210 2.01 19.90 10.40
N GLN A 211 2.59 18.72 10.25
CA GLN A 211 4.02 18.51 10.07
C GLN A 211 4.25 17.51 8.91
N LEU A 212 5.09 17.90 7.95
CA LEU A 212 5.53 17.03 6.86
C LEU A 212 7.02 16.73 7.04
N VAL A 213 7.31 15.54 7.52
CA VAL A 213 8.69 15.05 7.68
C VAL A 213 9.15 14.48 6.35
N VAL A 214 10.30 14.92 5.88
CA VAL A 214 10.94 14.41 4.65
C VAL A 214 12.20 13.62 4.99
N GLY A 215 12.49 12.59 4.22
CA GLY A 215 13.62 11.69 4.46
C GLY A 215 14.40 11.32 3.21
N GLY A 216 15.64 10.87 3.39
CA GLY A 216 16.52 10.43 2.31
C GLY A 216 16.92 11.55 1.33
N GLY A 217 17.00 11.24 0.05
CA GLY A 217 17.33 12.22 -1.00
C GLY A 217 16.32 13.35 -1.13
N ILE A 218 15.05 13.09 -0.78
CA ILE A 218 14.02 14.13 -0.68
C ILE A 218 14.45 15.18 0.35
N ALA A 219 14.84 14.74 1.56
CA ALA A 219 15.30 15.65 2.63
C ALA A 219 16.52 16.46 2.21
N ASN A 220 17.43 15.89 1.43
CA ASN A 220 18.63 16.60 0.94
C ASN A 220 18.26 17.76 0.01
N THR A 221 17.25 17.58 -0.84
CA THR A 221 16.73 18.66 -1.70
C THR A 221 16.13 19.79 -0.88
N PHE A 222 15.36 19.46 0.18
CA PHE A 222 14.83 20.46 1.12
C PHE A 222 15.93 21.15 1.94
N LEU A 223 16.93 20.40 2.37
CA LEU A 223 18.09 20.97 3.10
C LEU A 223 18.84 21.98 2.23
N LYS A 224 19.09 21.63 0.95
CA LYS A 224 19.72 22.53 -0.01
C LYS A 224 18.87 23.78 -0.26
N ALA A 225 17.56 23.67 -0.25
CA ALA A 225 16.64 24.81 -0.37
C ALA A 225 16.76 25.81 0.78
N THR A 226 17.33 25.43 1.91
CA THR A 226 17.67 26.32 3.02
C THR A 226 19.06 26.98 2.89
N GLY A 227 19.78 26.74 1.78
CA GLY A 227 21.10 27.29 1.49
C GLY A 227 22.26 26.46 2.05
N LYS A 228 22.03 25.28 2.59
CA LYS A 228 23.07 24.40 3.14
C LYS A 228 23.69 23.52 2.05
N ASN A 229 25.00 23.25 2.18
CA ASN A 229 25.71 22.31 1.29
C ASN A 229 25.32 20.87 1.62
N VAL A 230 24.98 20.09 0.61
CA VAL A 230 24.68 18.66 0.71
C VAL A 230 25.74 17.76 0.07
N GLY A 231 26.83 18.35 -0.41
CA GLY A 231 27.96 17.64 -1.04
C GLY A 231 27.53 16.82 -2.25
N LYS A 232 27.94 15.56 -2.28
CA LYS A 232 27.56 14.57 -3.33
C LYS A 232 26.27 13.79 -2.99
N SER A 233 25.50 14.21 -1.99
CA SER A 233 24.24 13.57 -1.64
C SER A 233 23.29 13.52 -2.82
N LEU A 234 22.43 12.49 -2.87
CA LEU A 234 21.28 12.48 -3.76
C LEU A 234 20.47 13.77 -3.54
N CYS A 235 20.32 14.55 -4.58
CA CYS A 235 19.61 15.83 -4.56
C CYS A 235 19.15 16.17 -5.96
N GLU A 236 17.99 16.77 -6.10
CA GLU A 236 17.46 17.26 -7.37
C GLU A 236 17.50 18.78 -7.39
N ASP A 237 18.56 19.35 -7.97
CA ASP A 237 18.81 20.79 -8.00
C ASP A 237 17.68 21.57 -8.68
N ASP A 238 17.09 21.00 -9.73
CA ASP A 238 15.97 21.61 -10.46
C ASP A 238 14.70 21.72 -9.62
N LEU A 239 14.57 20.92 -8.56
CA LEU A 239 13.42 20.91 -7.66
C LEU A 239 13.67 21.65 -6.33
N VAL A 240 14.83 22.25 -6.14
CA VAL A 240 15.10 23.11 -4.97
C VAL A 240 14.09 24.27 -4.88
N PRO A 241 13.72 24.98 -5.96
CA PRO A 241 12.66 26.00 -5.90
C PRO A 241 11.30 25.43 -5.50
N THR A 242 10.97 24.22 -5.95
CA THR A 242 9.72 23.52 -5.57
C THR A 242 9.71 23.18 -4.09
N ALA A 243 10.81 22.66 -3.56
CA ALA A 243 10.95 22.38 -2.12
C ALA A 243 10.74 23.65 -1.28
N LYS A 244 11.35 24.76 -1.67
CA LYS A 244 11.16 26.06 -1.00
C LYS A 244 9.71 26.51 -1.05
N ALA A 245 9.06 26.39 -2.19
CA ALA A 245 7.64 26.75 -2.36
C ALA A 245 6.72 25.92 -1.45
N LEU A 246 7.00 24.61 -1.27
CA LEU A 246 6.27 23.76 -0.35
C LEU A 246 6.44 24.17 1.11
N MET A 247 7.67 24.49 1.53
CA MET A 247 7.94 25.04 2.88
C MET A 247 7.17 26.33 3.13
N ASP A 248 7.20 27.26 2.18
CA ASP A 248 6.50 28.55 2.27
C ASP A 248 4.98 28.36 2.30
N LYS A 249 4.45 27.45 1.51
CA LYS A 249 3.03 27.10 1.47
C LYS A 249 2.55 26.56 2.81
N MET A 250 3.31 25.66 3.42
CA MET A 250 2.95 25.09 4.72
C MET A 250 3.06 26.12 5.84
N ALA A 251 4.10 26.97 5.83
CA ALA A 251 4.26 28.05 6.80
C ALA A 251 3.07 29.02 6.83
N LYS A 252 2.46 29.31 5.67
CA LYS A 252 1.25 30.14 5.58
C LYS A 252 0.03 29.55 6.29
N ARG A 253 0.02 28.25 6.51
CA ARG A 253 -1.04 27.52 7.24
C ARG A 253 -0.68 27.23 8.70
N ASN A 254 0.40 27.77 9.23
CA ASN A 254 0.97 27.42 10.54
C ASN A 254 1.36 25.90 10.62
N ALA A 255 1.71 25.33 9.48
CA ALA A 255 2.28 23.99 9.36
C ALA A 255 3.76 24.08 8.99
N SER A 256 4.52 23.01 9.11
CA SER A 256 5.96 23.06 8.82
C SER A 256 6.52 21.77 8.23
N ILE A 257 7.67 21.92 7.58
CA ILE A 257 8.54 20.83 7.16
C ILE A 257 9.80 20.93 8.02
N PRO A 258 9.97 20.08 9.05
CA PRO A 258 11.18 20.08 9.88
C PRO A 258 12.42 19.82 9.05
N ILE A 259 13.46 20.62 9.23
CA ILE A 259 14.75 20.49 8.52
C ILE A 259 15.81 20.01 9.50
N ALA A 260 16.58 18.98 9.10
CA ALA A 260 17.62 18.43 9.92
C ALA A 260 18.66 19.50 10.33
N VAL A 261 19.05 19.48 11.62
CA VAL A 261 20.11 20.34 12.18
C VAL A 261 21.44 19.60 12.26
N ASP A 262 21.41 18.29 12.30
CA ASP A 262 22.57 17.41 12.25
C ASP A 262 22.29 16.21 11.33
N VAL A 263 23.35 15.67 10.75
CA VAL A 263 23.31 14.59 9.74
C VAL A 263 24.44 13.62 9.95
N VAL A 264 24.28 12.41 9.43
CA VAL A 264 25.31 11.38 9.39
C VAL A 264 25.75 11.21 7.95
N VAL A 265 27.04 11.39 7.71
CA VAL A 265 27.64 11.40 6.37
C VAL A 265 28.61 10.24 6.15
N GLY A 266 28.84 9.90 4.91
CA GLY A 266 29.88 9.02 4.42
C GLY A 266 30.37 9.50 3.05
N LYS A 267 31.49 8.94 2.56
CA LYS A 267 32.07 9.28 1.27
C LYS A 267 31.70 8.30 0.17
N LYS A 268 31.24 7.10 0.55
CA LYS A 268 30.83 6.04 -0.37
C LYS A 268 29.53 5.40 0.09
N PHE A 269 28.71 5.01 -0.85
CA PHE A 269 27.54 4.16 -0.57
C PHE A 269 27.99 2.70 -0.46
N ASP A 270 28.42 2.32 0.74
CA ASP A 270 28.99 1.01 1.04
C ASP A 270 28.62 0.59 2.48
N ALA A 271 28.35 -0.70 2.67
CA ALA A 271 27.98 -1.25 3.98
C ALA A 271 29.08 -1.10 5.06
N ASN A 272 30.33 -0.92 4.64
CA ASN A 272 31.49 -0.75 5.54
C ASN A 272 31.95 0.72 5.63
N GLU A 273 31.23 1.66 5.03
CA GLU A 273 31.59 3.08 5.08
C GLU A 273 31.47 3.60 6.51
N PRO A 274 32.51 4.26 7.05
CA PRO A 274 32.44 4.88 8.37
C PRO A 274 31.37 5.98 8.41
N ALA A 275 30.54 5.97 9.43
CA ALA A 275 29.55 6.99 9.69
C ALA A 275 30.16 8.16 10.46
N VAL A 276 29.99 9.38 9.98
CA VAL A 276 30.50 10.59 10.62
C VAL A 276 29.32 11.54 10.92
N LEU A 277 29.15 11.88 12.19
CA LEU A 277 28.16 12.85 12.63
C LEU A 277 28.68 14.28 12.38
N LYS A 278 27.84 15.11 11.76
CA LYS A 278 28.13 16.53 11.49
C LYS A 278 26.91 17.41 11.76
N ASP A 279 27.15 18.68 12.06
CA ASP A 279 26.10 19.68 11.92
C ASP A 279 25.71 19.81 10.44
N ALA A 280 24.44 20.02 10.15
CA ALA A 280 23.92 20.05 8.79
C ALA A 280 24.50 21.16 7.91
N GLY A 281 25.15 22.18 8.51
CA GLY A 281 25.89 23.24 7.82
C GLY A 281 27.30 22.88 7.42
N ASP A 282 27.88 21.77 7.92
CA ASP A 282 29.29 21.42 7.85
C ASP A 282 29.60 20.25 6.90
N VAL A 283 28.66 19.91 6.04
CA VAL A 283 28.84 18.84 5.04
C VAL A 283 29.83 19.29 3.97
N SER A 284 30.87 18.48 3.73
CA SER A 284 31.91 18.76 2.73
C SER A 284 31.45 18.33 1.32
N ASP A 285 32.09 18.90 0.28
CA ASP A 285 31.71 18.66 -1.12
C ASP A 285 31.88 17.19 -1.56
N ASP A 286 32.74 16.44 -0.90
CA ASP A 286 33.02 15.03 -1.19
C ASP A 286 32.19 14.04 -0.33
N GLU A 287 31.31 14.55 0.54
CA GLU A 287 30.49 13.76 1.43
C GLU A 287 29.05 13.58 0.91
N MET A 288 28.41 12.52 1.38
CA MET A 288 27.00 12.21 1.14
C MET A 288 26.29 12.03 2.47
N ILE A 289 25.10 12.61 2.58
CA ILE A 289 24.22 12.44 3.72
C ILE A 289 23.49 11.11 3.57
N PHE A 290 23.62 10.23 4.58
CA PHE A 290 22.99 8.92 4.60
C PHE A 290 21.97 8.74 5.71
N ASP A 291 21.99 9.60 6.74
CA ASP A 291 21.00 9.59 7.82
C ASP A 291 20.89 10.97 8.47
N ILE A 292 19.85 11.16 9.23
CA ILE A 292 19.72 12.31 10.16
C ILE A 292 20.56 12.02 11.42
N GLY A 293 21.03 13.10 12.06
CA GLY A 293 21.73 12.99 13.33
C GLY A 293 20.78 12.84 14.54
N PRO A 294 21.34 12.58 15.73
CA PRO A 294 20.55 12.31 16.92
C PRO A 294 19.71 13.49 17.41
N LYS A 295 20.14 14.73 17.19
CA LYS A 295 19.34 15.94 17.54
C LYS A 295 18.11 16.02 16.66
N SER A 296 18.28 15.87 15.34
CA SER A 296 17.19 15.87 14.38
C SER A 296 16.22 14.72 14.62
N ALA A 297 16.74 13.52 14.88
CA ALA A 297 15.92 12.36 15.22
C ALA A 297 15.09 12.58 16.48
N GLN A 298 15.65 13.20 17.52
CA GLN A 298 14.90 13.52 18.74
C GLN A 298 13.76 14.52 18.50
N GLU A 299 13.99 15.54 17.68
CA GLU A 299 12.94 16.48 17.28
C GLU A 299 11.77 15.75 16.60
N LEU A 300 12.08 14.82 15.67
CA LEU A 300 11.06 14.04 15.00
C LEU A 300 10.33 13.09 15.95
N VAL A 301 11.03 12.49 16.91
CA VAL A 301 10.42 11.69 17.98
C VAL A 301 9.41 12.55 18.77
N ASP A 302 9.80 13.75 19.17
CA ASP A 302 8.92 14.66 19.93
C ASP A 302 7.68 15.06 19.13
N ILE A 303 7.82 15.26 17.81
CA ILE A 303 6.70 15.52 16.90
C ILE A 303 5.76 14.31 16.84
N ILE A 304 6.28 13.12 16.66
CA ILE A 304 5.50 11.87 16.58
C ILE A 304 4.77 11.59 17.90
N MET A 305 5.43 11.78 19.03
CA MET A 305 4.83 11.51 20.35
C MET A 305 3.68 12.47 20.70
N ARG A 306 3.65 13.68 20.11
CA ARG A 306 2.55 14.64 20.27
C ARG A 306 1.47 14.54 19.21
N ALA A 307 1.66 13.69 18.18
CA ALA A 307 0.72 13.55 17.08
C ALA A 307 -0.59 12.88 17.52
N GLY A 308 -1.67 13.20 16.83
CA GLY A 308 -2.93 12.46 16.87
C GLY A 308 -3.01 11.40 15.76
N THR A 309 -2.39 11.69 14.62
CA THR A 309 -2.30 10.78 13.46
C THR A 309 -0.91 10.87 12.84
N VAL A 310 -0.33 9.70 12.52
CA VAL A 310 0.95 9.58 11.79
C VAL A 310 0.74 8.74 10.53
N VAL A 311 1.14 9.27 9.38
CA VAL A 311 1.21 8.54 8.11
C VAL A 311 2.67 8.36 7.74
N TRP A 312 3.12 7.11 7.62
CA TRP A 312 4.52 6.79 7.36
C TRP A 312 4.71 6.09 6.01
N ASN A 313 5.42 6.76 5.12
CA ASN A 313 5.80 6.26 3.81
C ASN A 313 7.27 6.56 3.49
N GLY A 314 8.15 5.67 3.84
CA GLY A 314 9.58 5.71 3.54
C GLY A 314 10.50 6.05 4.72
N PRO A 315 11.75 5.57 4.67
CA PRO A 315 12.76 5.78 5.71
C PRO A 315 13.32 7.21 5.66
N VAL A 316 14.03 7.59 6.71
CA VAL A 316 14.72 8.89 6.79
C VAL A 316 16.23 8.81 6.57
N GLY A 317 16.75 7.60 6.36
CA GLY A 317 18.15 7.32 6.09
C GLY A 317 18.34 5.98 5.37
N VAL A 318 19.58 5.64 5.10
CA VAL A 318 19.99 4.36 4.47
C VAL A 318 20.01 3.27 5.54
N PHE A 319 18.83 2.90 6.01
CA PHE A 319 18.66 1.98 7.15
C PHE A 319 19.09 0.54 6.85
N GLU A 320 19.29 0.22 5.58
CA GLU A 320 19.85 -1.07 5.14
C GLU A 320 21.27 -1.27 5.68
N PHE A 321 22.01 -0.19 5.88
CA PHE A 321 23.31 -0.19 6.55
C PHE A 321 23.14 0.25 8.00
N ASP A 322 23.50 -0.60 8.95
CA ASP A 322 23.21 -0.37 10.38
C ASP A 322 23.76 0.95 10.91
N GLN A 323 24.95 1.38 10.47
CA GLN A 323 25.56 2.66 10.88
C GLN A 323 24.80 3.89 10.35
N PHE A 324 23.92 3.73 9.37
CA PHE A 324 23.08 4.78 8.80
C PHE A 324 21.59 4.57 9.07
N GLY A 325 21.27 3.68 9.99
CA GLY A 325 19.89 3.30 10.32
C GLY A 325 19.33 3.92 11.61
N ALA A 326 20.14 4.61 12.38
CA ALA A 326 19.74 5.08 13.72
C ALA A 326 18.56 6.07 13.68
N GLY A 327 18.48 6.95 12.67
CA GLY A 327 17.38 7.87 12.51
C GLY A 327 16.07 7.15 12.23
N THR A 328 16.07 6.20 11.29
CA THR A 328 14.89 5.40 10.95
C THR A 328 14.46 4.53 12.13
N GLU A 329 15.39 3.95 12.87
CA GLU A 329 15.09 3.16 14.08
C GLU A 329 14.38 4.02 15.14
N LYS A 330 14.90 5.20 15.45
CA LYS A 330 14.27 6.10 16.44
C LYS A 330 12.84 6.48 16.04
N ILE A 331 12.61 6.78 14.77
CA ILE A 331 11.26 7.06 14.25
C ILE A 331 10.35 5.84 14.37
N ALA A 332 10.85 4.65 14.00
CA ALA A 332 10.11 3.40 14.13
C ALA A 332 9.70 3.12 15.58
N ARG A 333 10.62 3.32 16.52
CA ARG A 333 10.34 3.17 17.96
C ARG A 333 9.30 4.20 18.44
N ALA A 334 9.41 5.44 18.04
CA ALA A 334 8.43 6.47 18.39
C ALA A 334 7.04 6.13 17.83
N ILE A 335 6.96 5.63 16.61
CA ILE A 335 5.70 5.16 16.00
C ILE A 335 5.11 3.99 16.79
N ALA A 336 5.95 3.09 17.28
CA ALA A 336 5.52 1.96 18.12
C ALA A 336 4.99 2.40 19.52
N GLU A 337 5.47 3.51 20.05
CA GLU A 337 5.19 3.97 21.42
C GLU A 337 4.12 5.08 21.47
N THR A 338 3.90 5.81 20.39
CA THR A 338 2.92 6.91 20.36
C THR A 338 1.49 6.43 20.57
N SER A 339 0.66 7.28 21.18
CA SER A 339 -0.79 7.06 21.29
C SER A 339 -1.55 7.46 20.00
N ALA A 340 -0.86 8.04 19.01
CA ALA A 340 -1.45 8.42 17.73
C ALA A 340 -1.99 7.20 16.96
N PHE A 341 -2.97 7.43 16.10
CA PHE A 341 -3.31 6.47 15.07
C PHE A 341 -2.19 6.45 14.02
N THR A 342 -1.56 5.31 13.80
CA THR A 342 -0.42 5.15 12.90
C THR A 342 -0.79 4.33 11.68
N LEU A 343 -0.61 4.92 10.50
CA LEU A 343 -0.80 4.29 9.21
C LEU A 343 0.55 4.22 8.49
N ALA A 344 0.98 3.04 8.12
CA ALA A 344 2.22 2.82 7.38
C ALA A 344 1.97 2.10 6.07
N GLY A 345 2.76 2.40 5.04
CA GLY A 345 2.69 1.72 3.76
C GLY A 345 3.90 2.01 2.88
N GLY A 346 4.08 1.15 1.88
CA GLY A 346 5.25 1.16 0.99
C GLY A 346 6.29 0.10 1.37
N GLY A 347 6.99 -0.44 0.37
CA GLY A 347 7.91 -1.56 0.56
C GLY A 347 9.04 -1.27 1.54
N ASP A 348 9.68 -0.10 1.43
CA ASP A 348 10.78 0.30 2.31
C ASP A 348 10.29 0.52 3.76
N THR A 349 9.08 1.04 3.92
CA THR A 349 8.47 1.21 5.24
C THR A 349 8.20 -0.13 5.90
N ILE A 350 7.64 -1.08 5.15
CA ILE A 350 7.40 -2.45 5.66
C ILE A 350 8.73 -3.13 6.01
N ALA A 351 9.76 -2.95 5.20
CA ALA A 351 11.10 -3.46 5.49
C ALA A 351 11.67 -2.89 6.80
N ALA A 352 11.49 -1.60 7.05
CA ALA A 352 11.90 -0.97 8.31
C ALA A 352 11.08 -1.50 9.50
N ILE A 353 9.76 -1.65 9.35
CA ILE A 353 8.87 -2.24 10.35
C ILE A 353 9.32 -3.65 10.74
N GLN A 354 9.69 -4.46 9.76
CA GLN A 354 10.21 -5.82 9.98
C GLN A 354 11.58 -5.79 10.65
N LYS A 355 12.51 -4.95 10.16
CA LYS A 355 13.87 -4.84 10.72
C LYS A 355 13.84 -4.47 12.20
N TYR A 356 12.96 -3.58 12.61
CA TYR A 356 12.88 -3.09 13.99
C TYR A 356 11.81 -3.76 14.83
N ASP A 357 11.17 -4.82 14.30
CA ASP A 357 10.20 -5.68 14.99
C ASP A 357 9.07 -4.89 15.66
N ILE A 358 8.42 -4.01 14.90
CA ILE A 358 7.32 -3.17 15.38
C ILE A 358 5.98 -3.45 14.67
N TYR A 359 5.88 -4.59 13.98
CA TYR A 359 4.70 -4.91 13.15
C TYR A 359 3.38 -4.80 13.94
N ASP A 360 3.34 -5.37 15.15
CA ASP A 360 2.14 -5.39 16.00
C ASP A 360 1.88 -4.07 16.73
N LYS A 361 2.76 -3.08 16.57
CA LYS A 361 2.67 -1.76 17.22
C LYS A 361 2.15 -0.66 16.31
N VAL A 362 2.11 -0.90 15.01
CA VAL A 362 1.54 0.04 14.04
C VAL A 362 0.04 -0.20 13.94
N SER A 363 -0.77 0.85 14.01
CA SER A 363 -2.25 0.73 14.03
C SER A 363 -2.79 0.08 12.75
N TYR A 364 -2.25 0.42 11.60
CA TYR A 364 -2.56 -0.20 10.32
C TYR A 364 -1.38 -0.16 9.36
N ILE A 365 -1.09 -1.29 8.72
CA ILE A 365 -0.04 -1.42 7.71
C ILE A 365 -0.69 -1.76 6.37
N SER A 366 -0.63 -0.82 5.42
CA SER A 366 -1.08 -1.06 4.05
C SER A 366 -0.03 -1.84 3.27
N THR A 367 -0.41 -2.99 2.74
CA THR A 367 0.44 -3.81 1.86
C THR A 367 0.25 -3.46 0.38
N ALA A 368 -0.52 -2.44 0.08
CA ALA A 368 -1.08 -2.14 -1.24
C ALA A 368 -0.21 -1.26 -2.14
N GLY A 369 1.06 -1.04 -1.84
CA GLY A 369 2.04 -0.40 -2.71
C GLY A 369 1.51 0.79 -3.52
N GLY A 370 1.23 0.56 -4.81
CA GLY A 370 0.80 1.61 -5.75
C GLY A 370 -0.55 2.26 -5.41
N ALA A 371 -1.55 1.48 -5.01
CA ALA A 371 -2.86 2.03 -4.65
C ALA A 371 -2.79 2.91 -3.40
N PHE A 372 -1.97 2.53 -2.43
CA PHE A 372 -1.70 3.35 -1.24
C PHE A 372 -1.08 4.70 -1.63
N LEU A 373 -0.06 4.70 -2.49
CA LEU A 373 0.57 5.93 -2.96
C LEU A 373 -0.42 6.82 -3.73
N GLU A 374 -1.19 6.26 -4.65
CA GLU A 374 -2.19 7.02 -5.39
C GLU A 374 -3.27 7.62 -4.47
N PHE A 375 -3.63 6.90 -3.41
CA PHE A 375 -4.52 7.45 -2.40
C PHE A 375 -3.90 8.62 -1.63
N LEU A 376 -2.62 8.53 -1.25
CA LEU A 376 -1.88 9.64 -0.64
C LEU A 376 -1.75 10.84 -1.58
N GLU A 377 -1.68 10.61 -2.89
CA GLU A 377 -1.72 11.66 -3.92
C GLU A 377 -3.09 12.34 -4.07
N GLY A 378 -4.10 11.86 -3.35
CA GLY A 378 -5.47 12.38 -3.43
C GLY A 378 -6.25 11.89 -4.65
N LYS A 379 -5.75 10.89 -5.37
CA LYS A 379 -6.43 10.31 -6.52
C LYS A 379 -7.62 9.45 -6.08
N LYS A 380 -8.68 9.48 -6.87
CA LYS A 380 -9.78 8.53 -6.74
C LYS A 380 -9.36 7.18 -7.30
N LEU A 381 -9.62 6.12 -6.55
CA LEU A 381 -9.33 4.76 -6.97
C LEU A 381 -10.54 4.18 -7.71
N PRO A 382 -10.41 3.80 -9.00
CA PRO A 382 -11.56 3.38 -9.81
C PRO A 382 -12.40 2.27 -9.19
N ALA A 383 -11.76 1.25 -8.59
CA ALA A 383 -12.48 0.15 -7.97
C ALA A 383 -13.23 0.55 -6.68
N VAL A 384 -12.79 1.60 -5.99
CA VAL A 384 -13.51 2.16 -4.83
C VAL A 384 -14.63 3.08 -5.30
N GLU A 385 -14.36 3.94 -6.28
CA GLU A 385 -15.34 4.89 -6.83
C GLU A 385 -16.58 4.18 -7.39
N ILE A 386 -16.40 3.07 -8.11
CA ILE A 386 -17.53 2.28 -8.60
C ILE A 386 -18.35 1.67 -7.46
N LEU A 387 -17.71 1.19 -6.37
CA LEU A 387 -18.43 0.68 -5.21
C LEU A 387 -19.22 1.77 -4.49
N GLU A 388 -18.68 2.98 -4.38
CA GLU A 388 -19.38 4.15 -3.82
C GLU A 388 -20.61 4.51 -4.68
N THR A 389 -20.45 4.50 -6.00
CA THR A 389 -21.56 4.73 -6.94
C THR A 389 -22.66 3.69 -6.79
N ARG A 390 -22.30 2.43 -6.52
CA ARG A 390 -23.25 1.32 -6.36
C ARG A 390 -23.90 1.27 -4.98
N ALA A 391 -23.39 2.00 -4.00
CA ALA A 391 -23.95 2.10 -2.65
C ALA A 391 -25.06 3.17 -2.55
N ASN A 392 -25.14 4.08 -3.52
CA ASN A 392 -26.17 5.11 -3.64
C ASN A 392 -27.26 4.64 -4.58
#